data_4b1b9603a82c2693189a5c9d85a2d2d2
#
_entry.id   4b1b9603a82c2693189a5c9d85a2d2d2
#
_cell.length_a   1.000
_cell.length_b   1.000
_cell.length_c   1.000
_cell.angle_alpha   90.00
_cell.angle_beta   90.00
_cell.angle_gamma   90.00
#
_symmetry.space_group_name_H-M   'P 1'
#
loop_
_entity.id
_entity.type
_entity.pdbx_description
1 polymer ?
#
loop_
_entity_poly.entity_id
_entity_poly.type
_entity_poly.pdbx_seq_one_letter_code
_entity_poly.pdbx_strand_id
1 'polypeptide(L)'
;GRPLPFQDLMRRFTRVHDIAGASTSIPLQLHLFDILLLGGEELIERSYAERREILEREVPDELLAPRLVSGDEDEIQGLFEKALAEGHEGLMAKALDSRYEVGKRGKKWFKLKKAETLDLAIVAADWGYGRRTGWLSNYHLAARDEDSGELLVVGKTFKGLTDEEFKQMTRRLQELRSSETEFTVAVRPQVVVEVAYDEIQRSPHYKSRFALRFARITRIRDDKSVSEVDTLQRLRSLYNEQFARKGTLVQ
;
A
#
# COMPACT_ATOMS: atom_id res chain seq x y z
N GLY A 1 -8.99 -3.63 20.99
CA GLY A 1 -9.89 -3.42 19.84
C GLY A 1 -9.13 -3.63 18.55
N ARG A 2 -9.83 -3.79 17.42
CA ARG A 2 -9.19 -3.91 16.10
C ARG A 2 -8.84 -2.53 15.56
N PRO A 3 -7.73 -2.37 14.81
CA PRO A 3 -7.38 -1.10 14.17
C PRO A 3 -8.47 -0.67 13.18
N LEU A 4 -8.80 0.63 13.21
CA LEU A 4 -9.74 1.23 12.26
C LEU A 4 -9.07 1.43 10.89
N PRO A 5 -9.87 1.49 9.80
CA PRO A 5 -9.36 1.93 8.50
C PRO A 5 -8.70 3.31 8.59
N PHE A 6 -7.61 3.51 7.85
CA PHE A 6 -6.89 4.78 7.83
C PHE A 6 -7.78 5.97 7.44
N GLN A 7 -8.74 5.78 6.54
CA GLN A 7 -9.69 6.82 6.14
C GLN A 7 -10.57 7.29 7.30
N ASP A 8 -10.99 6.38 8.20
CA ASP A 8 -11.78 6.72 9.38
C ASP A 8 -10.90 7.45 10.41
N LEU A 9 -9.65 7.01 10.58
CA LEU A 9 -8.69 7.69 11.43
C LEU A 9 -8.43 9.12 10.95
N MET A 10 -8.27 9.34 9.65
CA MET A 10 -8.05 10.68 9.08
C MET A 10 -9.22 11.63 9.33
N ARG A 11 -10.45 11.13 9.47
CA ARG A 11 -11.62 11.95 9.83
C ARG A 11 -11.45 12.64 11.19
N ARG A 12 -10.70 12.04 12.13
CA ARG A 12 -10.36 12.68 13.40
C ARG A 12 -9.39 13.84 13.22
N PHE A 13 -8.34 13.67 12.39
CA PHE A 13 -7.29 14.67 12.21
C PHE A 13 -7.69 15.83 11.30
N THR A 14 -8.66 15.65 10.40
CA THR A 14 -9.13 16.70 9.49
C THR A 14 -10.29 17.54 10.06
N ARG A 15 -10.83 17.19 11.23
CA ARG A 15 -11.89 17.98 11.87
C ARG A 15 -11.33 19.22 12.53
N VAL A 16 -11.92 20.37 12.17
CA VAL A 16 -11.61 21.69 12.77
C VAL A 16 -12.61 22.03 13.89
N HIS A 17 -13.81 21.44 13.84
CA HIS A 17 -14.88 21.64 14.82
C HIS A 17 -15.23 20.31 15.50
N ASP A 18 -15.75 20.39 16.75
CA ASP A 18 -16.15 19.23 17.56
C ASP A 18 -15.03 18.19 17.78
N ILE A 19 -13.88 18.67 18.23
CA ILE A 19 -12.69 17.82 18.51
C ILE A 19 -13.00 16.81 19.64
N ALA A 20 -13.78 17.21 20.65
CA ALA A 20 -14.12 16.34 21.77
C ALA A 20 -15.01 15.16 21.33
N GLY A 21 -16.04 15.40 20.52
CA GLY A 21 -16.89 14.35 19.97
C GLY A 21 -16.11 13.41 19.02
N ALA A 22 -15.20 13.94 18.20
CA ALA A 22 -14.33 13.15 17.36
C ALA A 22 -13.35 12.28 18.18
N SER A 23 -12.85 12.79 19.30
CA SER A 23 -11.97 12.04 20.21
C SER A 23 -12.66 10.86 20.87
N THR A 24 -13.93 11.01 21.22
CA THR A 24 -14.74 9.94 21.82
C THR A 24 -15.14 8.88 20.79
N SER A 25 -15.56 9.32 19.59
CA SER A 25 -16.03 8.41 18.53
C SER A 25 -14.89 7.64 17.83
N ILE A 26 -13.67 8.18 17.83
CA ILE A 26 -12.49 7.55 17.23
C ILE A 26 -11.37 7.50 18.28
N PRO A 27 -11.40 6.53 19.22
CA PRO A 27 -10.39 6.43 20.26
C PRO A 27 -9.02 6.07 19.67
N LEU A 28 -7.96 6.65 20.24
CA LEU A 28 -6.57 6.34 19.89
C LEU A 28 -5.92 5.58 21.04
N GLN A 29 -5.12 4.58 20.67
CA GLN A 29 -4.21 3.90 21.57
C GLN A 29 -2.77 4.26 21.20
N LEU A 30 -1.97 4.65 22.18
CA LEU A 30 -0.55 4.96 21.98
C LEU A 30 0.26 3.66 22.11
N HIS A 31 1.16 3.43 21.13
CA HIS A 31 2.14 2.36 21.21
C HIS A 31 3.52 2.91 20.87
N LEU A 32 4.45 2.82 21.84
CA LEU A 32 5.82 3.26 21.72
C LEU A 32 6.69 2.09 21.23
N PHE A 33 7.54 2.34 20.26
CA PHE A 33 8.33 1.30 19.59
C PHE A 33 9.83 1.61 19.49
N ASP A 34 10.23 2.84 19.82
CA ASP A 34 11.64 3.26 19.86
C ASP A 34 11.78 4.50 20.77
N ILE A 35 13.00 4.79 21.24
CA ILE A 35 13.35 5.98 22.01
C ILE A 35 14.61 6.62 21.44
N LEU A 36 14.57 7.92 21.17
CA LEU A 36 15.64 8.66 20.50
C LEU A 36 16.30 9.70 21.39
N LEU A 37 15.60 10.12 22.45
CA LEU A 37 16.06 11.12 23.42
C LEU A 37 15.52 10.76 24.80
N LEU A 38 16.37 10.82 25.82
CA LEU A 38 15.98 10.64 27.22
C LEU A 38 16.76 11.62 28.11
N GLY A 39 16.07 12.45 28.89
CA GLY A 39 16.69 13.38 29.84
C GLY A 39 17.69 14.36 29.22
N GLY A 40 17.56 14.66 27.93
CA GLY A 40 18.50 15.51 27.18
C GLY A 40 19.64 14.75 26.49
N GLU A 41 19.81 13.46 26.74
CA GLU A 41 20.77 12.59 26.05
C GLU A 41 20.19 12.04 24.75
N GLU A 42 20.89 12.24 23.61
CA GLU A 42 20.54 11.63 22.32
C GLU A 42 20.94 10.16 22.29
N LEU A 43 20.02 9.29 21.88
CA LEU A 43 20.23 7.84 21.81
C LEU A 43 20.31 7.31 20.37
N ILE A 44 20.31 8.19 19.37
CA ILE A 44 20.25 7.81 17.94
C ILE A 44 21.46 6.96 17.50
N GLU A 45 22.64 7.17 18.13
CA GLU A 45 23.86 6.43 17.84
C GLU A 45 23.91 5.04 18.51
N ARG A 46 23.06 4.77 19.49
CA ARG A 46 22.94 3.45 20.11
C ARG A 46 22.25 2.47 19.16
N SER A 47 22.52 1.19 19.32
CA SER A 47 21.82 0.12 18.60
C SER A 47 20.32 0.11 18.92
N TYR A 48 19.48 -0.43 18.02
CA TYR A 48 18.04 -0.57 18.28
C TYR A 48 17.79 -1.44 19.53
N ALA A 49 18.58 -2.49 19.73
CA ALA A 49 18.48 -3.34 20.93
C ALA A 49 18.63 -2.51 22.22
N GLU A 50 19.70 -1.71 22.33
CA GLU A 50 19.94 -0.86 23.50
C GLU A 50 18.85 0.19 23.69
N ARG A 51 18.41 0.86 22.62
CA ARG A 51 17.31 1.83 22.69
C ARG A 51 16.01 1.19 23.17
N ARG A 52 15.73 -0.04 22.69
CA ARG A 52 14.52 -0.76 23.10
C ARG A 52 14.58 -1.19 24.57
N GLU A 53 15.72 -1.63 25.08
CA GLU A 53 15.92 -1.93 26.51
C GLU A 53 15.74 -0.68 27.40
N ILE A 54 16.21 0.48 26.94
CA ILE A 54 15.97 1.74 27.63
C ILE A 54 14.46 2.04 27.64
N LEU A 55 13.79 1.95 26.49
CA LEU A 55 12.34 2.21 26.38
C LEU A 55 11.52 1.31 27.33
N GLU A 56 11.87 0.02 27.44
CA GLU A 56 11.19 -0.95 28.31
C GLU A 56 11.38 -0.68 29.80
N ARG A 57 12.45 0.03 30.19
CA ARG A 57 12.65 0.47 31.58
C ARG A 57 11.90 1.75 31.92
N GLU A 58 11.73 2.64 30.94
CA GLU A 58 11.17 3.98 31.14
C GLU A 58 9.67 4.06 30.93
N VAL A 59 9.05 3.04 30.29
CA VAL A 59 7.67 3.10 29.83
C VAL A 59 6.89 1.87 30.32
N PRO A 60 5.65 2.05 30.82
CA PRO A 60 4.77 0.93 31.19
C PRO A 60 4.52 -0.03 30.02
N ASP A 61 4.45 -1.32 30.31
CA ASP A 61 4.29 -2.39 29.30
C ASP A 61 3.07 -2.21 28.40
N GLU A 62 1.98 -1.67 28.93
CA GLU A 62 0.74 -1.42 28.18
C GLU A 62 0.89 -0.37 27.06
N LEU A 63 1.92 0.46 27.12
CA LEU A 63 2.24 1.45 26.10
C LEU A 63 3.30 0.95 25.11
N LEU A 64 3.90 -0.21 25.37
CA LEU A 64 4.91 -0.76 24.46
C LEU A 64 4.27 -1.46 23.26
N ALA A 65 4.81 -1.16 22.07
CA ALA A 65 4.48 -1.95 20.90
C ALA A 65 4.94 -3.41 21.09
N PRO A 66 4.08 -4.42 20.82
CA PRO A 66 4.46 -5.82 20.86
C PRO A 66 5.68 -6.10 19.98
N ARG A 67 6.57 -6.98 20.45
CA ARG A 67 7.74 -7.41 19.66
C ARG A 67 8.01 -8.90 19.83
N LEU A 68 8.68 -9.46 18.84
CA LEU A 68 9.32 -10.75 18.85
C LEU A 68 10.79 -10.56 18.46
N VAL A 69 11.71 -11.19 19.16
CA VAL A 69 13.12 -11.30 18.76
C VAL A 69 13.35 -12.78 18.46
N SER A 70 13.48 -13.12 17.20
CA SER A 70 13.66 -14.49 16.75
C SER A 70 14.46 -14.57 15.47
N GLY A 71 15.18 -15.68 15.27
CA GLY A 71 15.74 -16.11 13.99
C GLY A 71 14.97 -17.28 13.37
N ASP A 72 13.88 -17.70 14.00
CA ASP A 72 13.04 -18.81 13.54
C ASP A 72 11.94 -18.28 12.59
N GLU A 73 11.90 -18.83 11.38
CA GLU A 73 10.93 -18.41 10.35
C GLU A 73 9.50 -18.74 10.73
N ASP A 74 9.25 -19.87 11.39
CA ASP A 74 7.89 -20.29 11.78
C ASP A 74 7.33 -19.39 12.88
N GLU A 75 8.14 -18.98 13.86
CA GLU A 75 7.73 -18.00 14.87
C GLU A 75 7.41 -16.63 14.27
N ILE A 76 8.25 -16.18 13.32
CA ILE A 76 8.01 -14.91 12.60
C ILE A 76 6.73 -14.99 11.77
N GLN A 77 6.53 -16.10 11.05
CA GLN A 77 5.34 -16.35 10.26
C GLN A 77 4.08 -16.38 11.14
N GLY A 78 4.14 -17.07 12.28
CA GLY A 78 3.04 -17.12 13.25
C GLY A 78 2.65 -15.74 13.79
N LEU A 79 3.65 -14.88 14.13
CA LEU A 79 3.38 -13.51 14.54
C LEU A 79 2.77 -12.67 13.38
N PHE A 80 3.25 -12.86 12.16
CA PHE A 80 2.73 -12.17 10.97
C PHE A 80 1.25 -12.52 10.73
N GLU A 81 0.90 -13.79 10.77
CA GLU A 81 -0.48 -14.25 10.60
C GLU A 81 -1.40 -13.75 11.71
N LYS A 82 -0.92 -13.77 12.96
CA LYS A 82 -1.63 -13.20 14.10
C LYS A 82 -1.92 -11.70 13.89
N ALA A 83 -0.91 -10.92 13.49
CA ALA A 83 -1.06 -9.49 13.22
C ALA A 83 -2.11 -9.22 12.13
N LEU A 84 -2.09 -10.01 11.04
CA LEU A 84 -3.10 -9.92 9.98
C LEU A 84 -4.51 -10.27 10.47
N ALA A 85 -4.64 -11.31 11.30
CA ALA A 85 -5.93 -11.74 11.88
C ALA A 85 -6.51 -10.67 12.82
N GLU A 86 -5.65 -9.93 13.52
CA GLU A 86 -6.01 -8.81 14.40
C GLU A 86 -6.33 -7.52 13.63
N GLY A 87 -6.16 -7.51 12.30
CA GLY A 87 -6.48 -6.37 11.42
C GLY A 87 -5.33 -5.40 11.17
N HIS A 88 -4.10 -5.75 11.59
CA HIS A 88 -2.90 -4.99 11.25
C HIS A 88 -2.50 -5.21 9.78
N GLU A 89 -1.70 -4.28 9.22
CA GLU A 89 -1.22 -4.40 7.83
C GLU A 89 -0.05 -5.38 7.68
N GLY A 90 0.55 -5.79 8.78
CA GLY A 90 1.73 -6.64 8.82
C GLY A 90 2.70 -6.26 9.94
N LEU A 91 3.97 -6.55 9.75
CA LEU A 91 5.03 -6.32 10.73
C LEU A 91 6.09 -5.32 10.25
N MET A 92 6.86 -4.79 11.19
CA MET A 92 8.10 -4.06 10.93
C MET A 92 9.28 -4.87 11.47
N ALA A 93 10.07 -5.47 10.60
CA ALA A 93 11.33 -6.12 10.96
C ALA A 93 12.43 -5.07 11.10
N LYS A 94 13.15 -5.09 12.22
CA LYS A 94 14.19 -4.12 12.54
C LYS A 94 15.49 -4.85 12.91
N ALA A 95 16.60 -4.46 12.29
CA ALA A 95 17.90 -5.01 12.65
C ALA A 95 18.30 -4.53 14.07
N LEU A 96 18.64 -5.47 14.96
CA LEU A 96 18.95 -5.19 16.37
C LEU A 96 20.17 -4.26 16.57
N ASP A 97 21.16 -4.39 15.70
CA ASP A 97 22.41 -3.60 15.69
C ASP A 97 22.27 -2.21 15.03
N SER A 98 21.05 -1.86 14.53
CA SER A 98 20.89 -0.66 13.75
C SER A 98 20.85 0.61 14.59
N ARG A 99 21.61 1.62 14.16
CA ARG A 99 21.46 3.00 14.62
C ARG A 99 20.22 3.63 13.98
N TYR A 100 19.75 4.75 14.54
CA TYR A 100 18.64 5.49 13.95
C TYR A 100 19.15 6.50 12.92
N GLU A 101 18.76 6.34 11.68
CA GLU A 101 19.14 7.21 10.56
C GLU A 101 18.05 8.25 10.29
N VAL A 102 18.24 9.47 10.78
CA VAL A 102 17.28 10.56 10.60
C VAL A 102 17.10 10.90 9.12
N GLY A 103 15.87 10.94 8.65
CA GLY A 103 15.51 11.34 7.27
C GLY A 103 15.92 10.37 6.18
N LYS A 104 16.49 9.21 6.51
CA LYS A 104 16.90 8.20 5.53
C LYS A 104 15.95 7.00 5.53
N ARG A 105 15.74 6.42 4.35
CA ARG A 105 15.12 5.10 4.19
C ARG A 105 16.23 4.08 4.02
N GLY A 106 16.75 3.59 5.15
CA GLY A 106 17.81 2.58 5.16
C GLY A 106 17.29 1.16 4.92
N LYS A 107 18.24 0.21 4.76
CA LYS A 107 17.96 -1.24 4.66
C LYS A 107 17.97 -1.93 6.03
N LYS A 108 17.71 -1.21 7.11
CA LYS A 108 17.75 -1.74 8.48
C LYS A 108 16.36 -1.99 9.06
N TRP A 109 15.34 -1.38 8.47
CA TRP A 109 13.93 -1.56 8.81
C TRP A 109 13.15 -2.00 7.58
N PHE A 110 12.48 -3.14 7.66
CA PHE A 110 11.70 -3.72 6.57
C PHE A 110 10.25 -3.84 6.97
N LYS A 111 9.37 -3.37 6.09
CA LYS A 111 7.93 -3.53 6.25
C LYS A 111 7.51 -4.85 5.59
N LEU A 112 7.08 -5.80 6.43
CA LEU A 112 6.52 -7.07 6.00
C LEU A 112 5.00 -6.89 5.89
N LYS A 113 4.47 -6.98 4.68
CA LYS A 113 3.04 -6.89 4.37
C LYS A 113 2.60 -8.09 3.55
N LYS A 114 1.34 -8.46 3.68
CA LYS A 114 0.74 -9.40 2.71
C LYS A 114 0.69 -8.72 1.35
N ALA A 115 1.35 -9.30 0.37
CA ALA A 115 1.24 -8.87 -1.01
C ALA A 115 0.00 -9.53 -1.63
N GLU A 116 -0.99 -8.72 -1.98
CA GLU A 116 -2.10 -9.16 -2.84
C GLU A 116 -1.87 -8.58 -4.23
N THR A 117 -2.13 -9.37 -5.26
CA THR A 117 -1.99 -8.95 -6.64
C THR A 117 -3.30 -9.12 -7.39
N LEU A 118 -3.46 -8.33 -8.44
CA LEU A 118 -4.55 -8.41 -9.40
C LEU A 118 -3.96 -8.40 -10.82
N ASP A 119 -4.51 -9.20 -11.70
CA ASP A 119 -4.22 -9.11 -13.13
C ASP A 119 -5.16 -8.09 -13.76
N LEU A 120 -4.61 -7.00 -14.28
CA LEU A 120 -5.35 -5.86 -14.82
C LEU A 120 -4.94 -5.54 -16.25
N ALA A 121 -5.88 -5.01 -17.03
CA ALA A 121 -5.61 -4.54 -18.38
C ALA A 121 -5.06 -3.10 -18.35
N ILE A 122 -4.09 -2.78 -19.21
CA ILE A 122 -3.74 -1.41 -19.53
C ILE A 122 -4.69 -0.89 -20.61
N VAL A 123 -5.44 0.18 -20.29
CA VAL A 123 -6.41 0.81 -21.20
C VAL A 123 -5.96 2.18 -21.72
N ALA A 124 -5.01 2.79 -21.03
CA ALA A 124 -4.36 4.05 -21.45
C ALA A 124 -3.03 4.21 -20.70
N ALA A 125 -2.22 5.16 -21.14
CA ALA A 125 -1.03 5.58 -20.40
C ALA A 125 -0.77 7.07 -20.62
N ASP A 126 -0.29 7.75 -19.57
CA ASP A 126 0.11 9.14 -19.66
C ASP A 126 1.59 9.27 -20.02
N TRP A 127 1.94 10.32 -20.77
CA TRP A 127 3.33 10.66 -21.06
C TRP A 127 4.08 11.04 -19.78
N GLY A 128 5.31 10.57 -19.68
CA GLY A 128 6.16 10.85 -18.54
C GLY A 128 6.80 12.22 -18.57
N TYR A 129 7.23 12.69 -17.40
CA TYR A 129 7.92 13.95 -17.19
C TYR A 129 9.35 13.73 -16.68
N GLY A 130 10.19 14.76 -16.83
CA GLY A 130 11.56 14.72 -16.33
C GLY A 130 12.36 13.57 -16.95
N ARG A 131 12.93 12.69 -16.14
CA ARG A 131 13.73 11.54 -16.62
C ARG A 131 12.98 10.61 -17.56
N ARG A 132 11.65 10.60 -17.51
CA ARG A 132 10.78 9.74 -18.35
C ARG A 132 10.11 10.48 -19.51
N THR A 133 10.60 11.67 -19.86
CA THR A 133 10.11 12.40 -21.04
C THR A 133 10.25 11.52 -22.28
N GLY A 134 9.18 11.42 -23.07
CA GLY A 134 9.13 10.58 -24.27
C GLY A 134 8.77 9.11 -24.00
N TRP A 135 8.49 8.71 -22.75
CA TRP A 135 7.98 7.39 -22.43
C TRP A 135 6.56 7.48 -21.89
N LEU A 136 5.74 6.48 -22.23
CA LEU A 136 4.46 6.24 -21.56
C LEU A 136 4.75 5.58 -20.20
N SER A 137 4.56 6.30 -19.11
CA SER A 137 5.07 5.89 -17.81
C SER A 137 4.05 5.89 -16.67
N ASN A 138 2.81 6.30 -16.91
CA ASN A 138 1.73 6.22 -15.92
C ASN A 138 0.54 5.47 -16.52
N TYR A 139 0.46 4.18 -16.24
CA TYR A 139 -0.48 3.26 -16.84
C TYR A 139 -1.83 3.30 -16.15
N HIS A 140 -2.91 3.42 -16.91
CA HIS A 140 -4.29 3.32 -16.42
C HIS A 140 -4.68 1.84 -16.39
N LEU A 141 -4.91 1.33 -15.20
CA LEU A 141 -5.18 -0.06 -14.90
C LEU A 141 -6.69 -0.29 -14.80
N ALA A 142 -7.20 -1.25 -15.53
CA ALA A 142 -8.62 -1.54 -15.57
C ALA A 142 -8.94 -3.00 -15.23
N ALA A 143 -10.01 -3.18 -14.48
CA ALA A 143 -10.65 -4.47 -14.21
C ALA A 143 -11.91 -4.61 -15.09
N ARG A 144 -12.32 -5.84 -15.38
CA ARG A 144 -13.51 -6.11 -16.18
C ARG A 144 -14.74 -6.11 -15.28
N ASP A 145 -15.77 -5.40 -15.67
CA ASP A 145 -17.09 -5.53 -15.07
C ASP A 145 -17.80 -6.75 -15.66
N GLU A 146 -18.19 -7.71 -14.82
CA GLU A 146 -18.84 -8.93 -15.26
C GLU A 146 -20.23 -8.68 -15.86
N ASP A 147 -20.93 -7.65 -15.38
CA ASP A 147 -22.30 -7.36 -15.78
C ASP A 147 -22.34 -6.68 -17.15
N SER A 148 -21.46 -5.72 -17.41
CA SER A 148 -21.42 -4.96 -18.67
C SER A 148 -20.37 -5.45 -19.67
N GLY A 149 -19.38 -6.20 -19.21
CA GLY A 149 -18.19 -6.58 -19.98
C GLY A 149 -17.19 -5.43 -20.19
N GLU A 150 -17.48 -4.22 -19.70
CA GLU A 150 -16.61 -3.06 -19.84
C GLU A 150 -15.33 -3.17 -18.99
N LEU A 151 -14.24 -2.61 -19.49
CA LEU A 151 -13.02 -2.41 -18.73
C LEU A 151 -13.07 -1.05 -18.02
N LEU A 152 -13.16 -1.09 -16.70
CA LEU A 152 -13.28 0.11 -15.87
C LEU A 152 -12.01 0.37 -15.08
N VAL A 153 -11.49 1.60 -15.17
CA VAL A 153 -10.26 2.00 -14.49
C VAL A 153 -10.41 1.89 -12.97
N VAL A 154 -9.44 1.22 -12.34
CA VAL A 154 -9.35 0.99 -10.90
C VAL A 154 -8.08 1.57 -10.30
N GLY A 155 -7.27 2.26 -11.08
CA GLY A 155 -6.05 2.90 -10.61
C GLY A 155 -5.11 3.31 -11.73
N LYS A 156 -4.06 4.03 -11.33
CA LYS A 156 -2.92 4.36 -12.18
C LYS A 156 -1.62 4.00 -11.48
N THR A 157 -0.60 3.65 -12.25
CA THR A 157 0.73 3.42 -11.68
C THR A 157 1.85 3.81 -12.65
N PHE A 158 2.93 4.32 -12.05
CA PHE A 158 4.22 4.57 -12.70
C PHE A 158 5.35 3.77 -12.04
N LYS A 159 5.02 2.70 -11.29
CA LYS A 159 5.96 1.93 -10.47
C LYS A 159 6.00 0.48 -10.92
N GLY A 160 7.17 -0.13 -10.72
CA GLY A 160 7.37 -1.57 -10.86
C GLY A 160 8.18 -1.97 -12.08
N LEU A 161 8.24 -1.15 -13.12
CA LEU A 161 9.02 -1.42 -14.31
C LEU A 161 10.42 -0.79 -14.25
N THR A 162 11.39 -1.43 -14.89
CA THR A 162 12.71 -0.89 -15.18
C THR A 162 12.64 0.13 -16.33
N ASP A 163 13.68 0.95 -16.50
CA ASP A 163 13.72 1.93 -17.59
C ASP A 163 13.66 1.25 -18.98
N GLU A 164 14.22 0.05 -19.12
CA GLU A 164 14.15 -0.71 -20.37
C GLU A 164 12.72 -1.24 -20.62
N GLU A 165 12.06 -1.75 -19.60
CA GLU A 165 10.65 -2.17 -19.70
C GLU A 165 9.72 -0.99 -20.01
N PHE A 166 9.99 0.23 -19.48
CA PHE A 166 9.25 1.42 -19.88
C PHE A 166 9.38 1.75 -21.36
N LYS A 167 10.57 1.63 -21.94
CA LYS A 167 10.80 1.84 -23.36
C LYS A 167 10.09 0.79 -24.22
N GLN A 168 10.16 -0.48 -23.82
CA GLN A 168 9.50 -1.58 -24.53
C GLN A 168 7.97 -1.40 -24.46
N MET A 169 7.44 -1.10 -23.27
CA MET A 169 6.02 -0.85 -23.07
C MET A 169 5.54 0.37 -23.88
N THR A 170 6.34 1.43 -23.95
CA THR A 170 6.01 2.63 -24.76
C THR A 170 5.81 2.24 -26.23
N ARG A 171 6.74 1.48 -26.82
CA ARG A 171 6.61 0.99 -28.21
C ARG A 171 5.36 0.15 -28.40
N ARG A 172 5.15 -0.83 -27.51
CA ARG A 172 3.98 -1.73 -27.54
C ARG A 172 2.66 -0.98 -27.45
N LEU A 173 2.55 -0.02 -26.54
CA LEU A 173 1.31 0.75 -26.35
C LEU A 173 1.07 1.73 -27.51
N GLN A 174 2.10 2.27 -28.13
CA GLN A 174 1.95 3.10 -29.33
C GLN A 174 1.42 2.31 -30.54
N GLU A 175 1.82 1.06 -30.72
CA GLU A 175 1.26 0.16 -31.75
C GLU A 175 -0.22 -0.15 -31.50
N LEU A 176 -0.64 -0.15 -30.23
CA LEU A 176 -2.01 -0.38 -29.80
C LEU A 176 -2.85 0.91 -29.69
N ARG A 177 -2.27 2.08 -29.97
CA ARG A 177 -2.95 3.37 -29.84
C ARG A 177 -4.27 3.40 -30.59
N SER A 178 -5.32 3.83 -29.89
CA SER A 178 -6.65 4.09 -30.43
C SER A 178 -6.94 5.59 -30.55
N SER A 179 -6.48 6.39 -29.59
CA SER A 179 -6.55 7.84 -29.63
C SER A 179 -5.44 8.44 -28.75
N GLU A 180 -5.17 9.72 -28.94
CA GLU A 180 -4.14 10.44 -28.20
C GLU A 180 -4.59 11.87 -27.92
N THR A 181 -4.29 12.34 -26.70
CA THR A 181 -4.38 13.74 -26.29
C THR A 181 -2.98 14.24 -25.99
N GLU A 182 -2.84 15.50 -25.60
CA GLU A 182 -1.54 16.07 -25.20
C GLU A 182 -0.84 15.28 -24.08
N PHE A 183 -1.62 14.65 -23.17
CA PHE A 183 -1.07 14.01 -21.99
C PHE A 183 -1.24 12.50 -21.96
N THR A 184 -2.24 11.95 -22.66
CA THR A 184 -2.66 10.56 -22.52
C THR A 184 -2.85 9.89 -23.87
N VAL A 185 -2.30 8.68 -24.00
CA VAL A 185 -2.53 7.76 -25.11
C VAL A 185 -3.52 6.68 -24.65
N ALA A 186 -4.71 6.64 -25.25
CA ALA A 186 -5.63 5.53 -25.09
C ALA A 186 -5.24 4.39 -26.02
N VAL A 187 -5.39 3.16 -25.56
CA VAL A 187 -4.96 1.98 -26.32
C VAL A 187 -6.09 0.95 -26.44
N ARG A 188 -6.03 0.14 -27.51
CA ARG A 188 -6.80 -1.09 -27.57
C ARG A 188 -6.30 -2.02 -26.47
N PRO A 189 -7.16 -2.48 -25.54
CA PRO A 189 -6.72 -3.28 -24.40
C PRO A 189 -6.21 -4.66 -24.86
N GLN A 190 -4.92 -4.88 -24.83
CA GLN A 190 -4.28 -6.15 -25.17
C GLN A 190 -3.11 -6.49 -24.22
N VAL A 191 -2.76 -5.57 -23.32
CA VAL A 191 -1.67 -5.76 -22.37
C VAL A 191 -2.26 -6.03 -21.01
N VAL A 192 -1.91 -7.17 -20.43
CA VAL A 192 -2.27 -7.56 -19.06
C VAL A 192 -1.02 -7.44 -18.18
N VAL A 193 -1.19 -6.91 -16.99
CA VAL A 193 -0.13 -6.77 -15.99
C VAL A 193 -0.61 -7.27 -14.63
N GLU A 194 0.27 -7.97 -13.92
CA GLU A 194 0.08 -8.28 -12.53
C GLU A 194 0.46 -7.06 -11.68
N VAL A 195 -0.43 -6.64 -10.82
CA VAL A 195 -0.31 -5.42 -10.03
C VAL A 195 -0.43 -5.74 -8.55
N ALA A 196 0.65 -5.53 -7.80
CA ALA A 196 0.59 -5.51 -6.35
C ALA A 196 0.07 -4.15 -5.87
N TYR A 197 -0.71 -4.17 -4.80
CA TYR A 197 -1.28 -2.96 -4.19
C TYR A 197 -1.29 -3.08 -2.67
N ASP A 198 -1.44 -1.95 -1.99
CA ASP A 198 -1.47 -1.93 -0.52
C ASP A 198 -2.90 -2.02 0.02
N GLU A 199 -3.86 -1.39 -0.65
CA GLU A 199 -5.26 -1.28 -0.20
C GLU A 199 -6.18 -0.95 -1.37
N ILE A 200 -7.40 -1.46 -1.35
CA ILE A 200 -8.49 -1.02 -2.23
C ILE A 200 -9.29 0.06 -1.49
N GLN A 201 -9.47 1.21 -2.09
CA GLN A 201 -10.25 2.32 -1.54
C GLN A 201 -11.46 2.65 -2.41
N ARG A 202 -12.50 3.23 -1.81
CA ARG A 202 -13.59 3.83 -2.60
C ARG A 202 -13.08 5.09 -3.29
N SER A 203 -13.50 5.28 -4.55
CA SER A 203 -13.11 6.44 -5.35
C SER A 203 -14.34 7.10 -5.99
N PRO A 204 -14.54 8.40 -5.79
CA PRO A 204 -15.57 9.14 -6.50
C PRO A 204 -15.14 9.47 -7.95
N HIS A 205 -13.85 9.36 -8.27
CA HIS A 205 -13.28 9.78 -9.57
C HIS A 205 -13.38 8.72 -10.65
N TYR A 206 -13.35 7.43 -10.29
CA TYR A 206 -13.44 6.33 -11.24
C TYR A 206 -14.87 5.81 -11.36
N LYS A 207 -15.30 5.46 -12.57
CA LYS A 207 -16.59 4.78 -12.83
C LYS A 207 -16.72 3.48 -12.05
N SER A 208 -15.62 2.75 -11.87
CA SER A 208 -15.52 1.53 -11.06
C SER A 208 -15.90 1.74 -9.60
N ARG A 209 -15.85 2.98 -9.09
CA ARG A 209 -15.99 3.37 -7.66
C ARG A 209 -14.87 2.84 -6.76
N PHE A 210 -13.82 2.25 -7.31
CA PHE A 210 -12.66 1.75 -6.59
C PHE A 210 -11.36 2.38 -7.07
N ALA A 211 -10.36 2.47 -6.18
CA ALA A 211 -9.00 2.89 -6.48
C ALA A 211 -8.00 2.01 -5.73
N LEU A 212 -6.99 1.51 -6.45
CA LEU A 212 -5.85 0.81 -5.84
C LEU A 212 -4.86 1.81 -5.28
N ARG A 213 -4.52 1.66 -3.99
CA ARG A 213 -3.52 2.48 -3.33
C ARG A 213 -2.13 1.86 -3.48
N PHE A 214 -1.15 2.69 -3.85
CA PHE A 214 0.25 2.28 -4.07
C PHE A 214 0.43 1.13 -5.05
N ALA A 215 -0.42 1.09 -6.08
CA ALA A 215 -0.30 0.11 -7.15
C ALA A 215 1.11 0.13 -7.78
N ARG A 216 1.66 -1.06 -8.03
CA ARG A 216 2.92 -1.26 -8.75
C ARG A 216 2.84 -2.52 -9.62
N ILE A 217 3.33 -2.46 -10.83
CA ILE A 217 3.43 -3.63 -11.69
C ILE A 217 4.52 -4.55 -11.12
N THR A 218 4.19 -5.83 -10.95
CA THR A 218 5.13 -6.88 -10.52
C THR A 218 5.55 -7.75 -11.70
N ARG A 219 4.69 -7.85 -12.72
CA ARG A 219 4.94 -8.69 -13.89
C ARG A 219 4.08 -8.23 -15.08
N ILE A 220 4.64 -8.30 -16.30
CA ILE A 220 3.88 -8.24 -17.54
C ILE A 220 3.38 -9.65 -17.85
N ARG A 221 2.06 -9.80 -18.08
CA ARG A 221 1.39 -11.09 -18.25
C ARG A 221 1.14 -11.38 -19.71
N ASP A 222 2.21 -11.70 -20.44
CA ASP A 222 2.10 -12.11 -21.86
C ASP A 222 1.44 -13.48 -22.03
N ASP A 223 1.29 -14.20 -20.94
CA ASP A 223 0.59 -15.49 -20.86
C ASP A 223 -0.95 -15.35 -20.70
N LYS A 224 -1.47 -14.11 -20.53
CA LYS A 224 -2.90 -13.86 -20.31
C LYS A 224 -3.51 -12.93 -21.36
N SER A 225 -4.74 -13.22 -21.71
CA SER A 225 -5.59 -12.34 -22.50
C SER A 225 -6.39 -11.37 -21.61
N VAL A 226 -6.93 -10.32 -22.21
CA VAL A 226 -7.75 -9.32 -21.49
C VAL A 226 -9.07 -9.91 -20.97
N SER A 227 -9.55 -11.02 -21.52
CA SER A 227 -10.73 -11.73 -21.00
C SER A 227 -10.47 -12.41 -19.65
N GLU A 228 -9.19 -12.60 -19.27
CA GLU A 228 -8.75 -13.28 -18.06
C GLU A 228 -8.32 -12.33 -16.94
N VAL A 229 -8.51 -11.01 -17.13
CA VAL A 229 -8.22 -10.04 -16.08
C VAL A 229 -9.19 -10.16 -14.91
N ASP A 230 -8.75 -9.78 -13.74
CA ASP A 230 -9.60 -9.72 -12.55
C ASP A 230 -10.81 -8.80 -12.76
N THR A 231 -11.89 -9.12 -12.05
CA THR A 231 -13.17 -8.44 -12.23
C THR A 231 -13.43 -7.40 -11.14
N LEU A 232 -14.35 -6.48 -11.39
CA LEU A 232 -14.82 -5.54 -10.37
C LEU A 232 -15.51 -6.27 -9.22
N GLN A 233 -16.18 -7.38 -9.50
CA GLN A 233 -16.82 -8.23 -8.49
C GLN A 233 -15.76 -8.84 -7.57
N ARG A 234 -14.62 -9.28 -8.13
CA ARG A 234 -13.46 -9.73 -7.35
C ARG A 234 -12.87 -8.59 -6.50
N LEU A 235 -12.68 -7.40 -7.08
CA LEU A 235 -12.21 -6.23 -6.31
C LEU A 235 -13.17 -5.89 -5.16
N ARG A 236 -14.48 -5.96 -5.39
CA ARG A 236 -15.49 -5.71 -4.35
C ARG A 236 -15.41 -6.73 -3.22
N SER A 237 -15.20 -8.01 -3.53
CA SER A 237 -14.99 -9.05 -2.51
C SER A 237 -13.75 -8.75 -1.68
N LEU A 238 -12.62 -8.49 -2.32
CA LEU A 238 -11.36 -8.14 -1.65
C LEU A 238 -11.48 -6.86 -0.80
N TYR A 239 -12.20 -5.84 -1.31
CA TYR A 239 -12.50 -4.63 -0.55
C TYR A 239 -13.28 -4.96 0.73
N ASN A 240 -14.32 -5.77 0.65
CA ASN A 240 -15.10 -6.16 1.82
C ASN A 240 -14.29 -7.01 2.80
N GLU A 241 -13.48 -7.94 2.31
CA GLU A 241 -12.61 -8.79 3.11
C GLU A 241 -11.55 -7.98 3.88
N GLN A 242 -10.94 -6.97 3.25
CA GLN A 242 -9.96 -6.11 3.93
C GLN A 242 -10.57 -5.32 5.10
N PHE A 243 -11.88 -4.96 5.01
CA PHE A 243 -12.59 -4.27 6.09
C PHE A 243 -13.19 -5.22 7.12
N ALA A 244 -13.51 -6.46 6.75
CA ALA A 244 -13.99 -7.47 7.70
C ALA A 244 -13.00 -7.76 8.84
N ARG A 245 -11.70 -7.55 8.59
CA ARG A 245 -10.63 -7.71 9.58
C ARG A 245 -10.35 -6.46 10.42
N LYS A 246 -10.84 -5.29 10.00
CA LYS A 246 -10.67 -4.00 10.71
C LYS A 246 -11.86 -3.73 11.63
N GLY A 247 -11.63 -2.87 12.64
CA GLY A 247 -12.71 -2.35 13.47
C GLY A 247 -13.67 -1.47 12.66
N THR A 248 -14.91 -1.38 13.09
CA THR A 248 -15.92 -0.46 12.55
C THR A 248 -16.22 0.63 13.57
N LEU A 249 -16.40 1.87 13.10
CA LEU A 249 -16.93 2.93 13.95
C LEU A 249 -18.36 2.54 14.34
N VAL A 250 -18.62 2.48 15.64
CA VAL A 250 -19.99 2.41 16.15
C VAL A 250 -20.62 3.79 15.87
N GLN A 251 -21.68 3.81 15.06
CA GLN A 251 -22.43 5.02 14.74
C GLN A 251 -23.23 5.49 15.96
#